data_69400e999fbc278bbdee10488812e474
#
_entry.id   69400e999fbc278bbdee10488812e474
#
_cell.length_a   1.000
_cell.length_b   1.000
_cell.length_c   1.000
_cell.angle_alpha   90.00
_cell.angle_beta   90.00
_cell.angle_gamma   90.00
#
_symmetry.space_group_name_H-M   'P 1'
#
loop_
_entity.id
_entity.type
_entity.pdbx_description
1 polymer ?
#
loop_
_entity_poly.entity_id
_entity_poly.type
_entity_poly.pdbx_seq_one_letter_code
_entity_poly.pdbx_strand_id
1 'polypeptide(L)'
;MNIKKELEMNLGIADGICLNNIEIDPLTIRAIMINEVVPSDPLQDFYGAPDADYLKTTIPLFKKAGADVTSIQDILQMGVYITNAVKTPKTEYAVDKSSMQNSLLYLETELSFFLNVKVIMLMGDVAKKAFNMIAKKATGKNVIPAVSTYKLRSSEIYYKDIRVMPSYIMTGGNILIEKSKVTMAAEDIATMFQIIK
;
A
#
# COMPACT_ATOMS: atom_id res chain seq x y z
N MET A 1 -2.68 10.88 15.67
CA MET A 1 -3.16 9.49 15.89
C MET A 1 -2.03 8.52 15.59
N ASN A 2 -1.72 7.59 16.48
CA ASN A 2 -0.76 6.52 16.19
C ASN A 2 -1.47 5.32 15.59
N ILE A 3 -1.12 4.94 14.38
CA ILE A 3 -1.79 3.87 13.62
C ILE A 3 -1.74 2.53 14.35
N LYS A 4 -0.56 2.12 14.84
CA LYS A 4 -0.41 0.85 15.56
C LYS A 4 -1.29 0.82 16.81
N LYS A 5 -1.22 1.85 17.65
CA LYS A 5 -2.01 1.93 18.89
C LYS A 5 -3.52 1.88 18.62
N GLU A 6 -3.99 2.59 17.58
CA GLU A 6 -5.40 2.55 17.22
C GLU A 6 -5.85 1.16 16.75
N LEU A 7 -5.04 0.48 15.95
CA LEU A 7 -5.35 -0.89 15.52
C LEU A 7 -5.35 -1.87 16.70
N GLU A 8 -4.37 -1.76 17.60
CA GLU A 8 -4.30 -2.59 18.81
C GLU A 8 -5.48 -2.34 19.76
N MET A 9 -5.93 -1.09 19.90
CA MET A 9 -7.13 -0.76 20.69
C MET A 9 -8.42 -1.32 20.09
N ASN A 10 -8.54 -1.29 18.75
CA ASN A 10 -9.75 -1.75 18.08
C ASN A 10 -9.82 -3.28 17.92
N LEU A 11 -8.68 -3.95 17.71
CA LEU A 11 -8.62 -5.35 17.30
C LEU A 11 -7.85 -6.26 18.27
N GLY A 12 -7.19 -5.67 19.26
CA GLY A 12 -6.25 -6.39 20.13
C GLY A 12 -4.87 -6.59 19.51
N ILE A 13 -3.98 -7.15 20.31
CA ILE A 13 -2.62 -7.48 19.90
C ILE A 13 -2.60 -8.94 19.47
N ALA A 14 -2.17 -9.22 18.24
CA ALA A 14 -2.01 -10.58 17.74
C ALA A 14 -0.53 -10.86 17.46
N ASP A 15 -0.09 -12.06 17.82
CA ASP A 15 1.28 -12.50 17.60
C ASP A 15 1.64 -12.53 16.11
N GLY A 16 2.83 -12.02 15.79
CA GLY A 16 3.35 -12.02 14.42
C GLY A 16 2.76 -10.94 13.51
N ILE A 17 1.80 -10.15 13.96
CA ILE A 17 1.24 -9.03 13.19
C ILE A 17 2.15 -7.81 13.31
N CYS A 18 2.65 -7.33 12.19
CA CYS A 18 3.49 -6.11 12.09
C CYS A 18 2.62 -4.93 11.66
N LEU A 19 2.54 -3.91 12.50
CA LEU A 19 1.72 -2.72 12.29
C LEU A 19 2.59 -1.47 12.20
N ASN A 20 2.18 -0.49 11.40
CA ASN A 20 2.88 0.77 11.22
C ASN A 20 2.86 1.61 12.51
N ASN A 21 3.99 1.71 13.17
CA ASN A 21 4.13 2.53 14.37
C ASN A 21 4.49 3.97 13.98
N ILE A 22 3.50 4.72 13.55
CA ILE A 22 3.65 6.09 13.06
C ILE A 22 2.56 7.01 13.60
N GLU A 23 2.95 8.21 13.97
CA GLU A 23 2.04 9.30 14.38
C GLU A 23 1.68 10.11 13.14
N ILE A 24 0.39 10.21 12.82
CA ILE A 24 -0.11 10.99 11.69
C ILE A 24 -1.42 11.71 12.01
N ASP A 25 -1.73 12.75 11.24
CA ASP A 25 -3.09 13.28 11.13
C ASP A 25 -3.80 12.60 9.95
N PRO A 26 -4.77 11.70 10.21
CA PRO A 26 -5.44 10.95 9.16
C PRO A 26 -6.26 11.83 8.20
N LEU A 27 -6.62 13.05 8.61
CA LEU A 27 -7.36 13.98 7.77
C LEU A 27 -6.51 14.61 6.66
N THR A 28 -5.17 14.56 6.80
CA THR A 28 -4.24 15.04 5.77
C THR A 28 -4.02 14.03 4.65
N ILE A 29 -4.33 12.76 4.87
CA ILE A 29 -4.09 11.69 3.90
C ILE A 29 -5.16 11.71 2.81
N ARG A 30 -4.70 11.79 1.56
CA ARG A 30 -5.49 11.83 0.33
C ARG A 30 -5.31 10.60 -0.55
N ALA A 31 -4.18 9.90 -0.40
CA ALA A 31 -3.92 8.65 -1.09
C ALA A 31 -3.37 7.59 -0.14
N ILE A 32 -3.73 6.33 -0.39
CA ILE A 32 -3.14 5.18 0.28
C ILE A 32 -2.49 4.29 -0.78
N MET A 33 -1.23 3.92 -0.55
CA MET A 33 -0.54 2.91 -1.36
C MET A 33 -0.44 1.61 -0.56
N ILE A 34 -1.00 0.55 -1.10
CA ILE A 34 -0.98 -0.77 -0.49
C ILE A 34 0.10 -1.60 -1.17
N ASN A 35 1.20 -1.84 -0.47
CA ASN A 35 2.27 -2.77 -0.84
C ASN A 35 1.86 -4.21 -0.50
N GLU A 36 2.66 -5.20 -0.87
CA GLU A 36 2.26 -6.60 -0.73
C GLU A 36 2.40 -7.12 0.70
N VAL A 37 3.63 -7.23 1.23
CA VAL A 37 3.92 -7.95 2.47
C VAL A 37 4.93 -7.17 3.31
N VAL A 38 4.77 -7.20 4.63
CA VAL A 38 5.77 -6.69 5.57
C VAL A 38 7.09 -7.44 5.43
N PRO A 39 8.25 -6.78 5.59
CA PRO A 39 9.55 -7.46 5.58
C PRO A 39 9.73 -8.33 6.83
N SER A 40 10.69 -9.24 6.79
CA SER A 40 11.02 -10.11 7.94
C SER A 40 11.60 -9.33 9.11
N ASP A 41 12.37 -8.26 8.83
CA ASP A 41 12.86 -7.31 9.81
C ASP A 41 11.99 -6.05 9.77
N PRO A 42 11.25 -5.73 10.83
CA PRO A 42 10.39 -4.55 10.89
C PRO A 42 11.14 -3.21 10.67
N LEU A 43 12.44 -3.16 10.94
CA LEU A 43 13.26 -1.97 10.66
C LEU A 43 13.45 -1.70 9.17
N GLN A 44 13.19 -2.70 8.32
CA GLN A 44 13.30 -2.58 6.87
C GLN A 44 11.97 -2.19 6.20
N ASP A 45 10.90 -1.99 6.97
CA ASP A 45 9.60 -1.49 6.48
C ASP A 45 9.61 0.05 6.37
N PHE A 46 8.61 0.61 5.72
CA PHE A 46 8.47 2.05 5.39
C PHE A 46 8.63 2.99 6.58
N TYR A 47 8.20 2.58 7.77
CA TYR A 47 8.27 3.39 9.01
C TYR A 47 9.24 2.80 10.05
N GLY A 48 10.15 1.93 9.61
CA GLY A 48 11.19 1.35 10.45
C GLY A 48 12.38 2.30 10.60
N ALA A 49 13.48 2.01 9.89
CA ALA A 49 14.68 2.85 9.88
C ALA A 49 14.65 3.87 8.72
N PRO A 50 15.37 5.01 8.84
CA PRO A 50 15.48 5.99 7.75
C PRO A 50 16.10 5.44 6.47
N ASP A 51 16.94 4.41 6.57
CA ASP A 51 17.60 3.71 5.47
C ASP A 51 17.00 2.33 5.19
N ALA A 52 15.74 2.11 5.59
CA ALA A 52 15.01 0.87 5.39
C ALA A 52 15.04 0.40 3.92
N ASP A 53 15.15 -0.91 3.70
CA ASP A 53 15.22 -1.49 2.35
C ASP A 53 14.01 -1.14 1.49
N TYR A 54 12.83 -1.05 2.08
CA TYR A 54 11.62 -0.63 1.37
C TYR A 54 11.70 0.83 0.91
N LEU A 55 12.37 1.72 1.66
CA LEU A 55 12.57 3.11 1.27
C LEU A 55 13.64 3.26 0.18
N LYS A 56 14.64 2.38 0.12
CA LYS A 56 15.67 2.39 -0.94
C LYS A 56 15.10 2.21 -2.34
N THR A 57 13.95 1.56 -2.50
CA THR A 57 13.25 1.43 -3.78
C THR A 57 12.13 2.46 -3.93
N THR A 58 11.43 2.79 -2.86
CA THR A 58 10.27 3.69 -2.89
C THR A 58 10.64 5.14 -3.10
N ILE A 59 11.65 5.67 -2.39
CA ILE A 59 12.09 7.07 -2.55
C ILE A 59 12.52 7.37 -3.99
N PRO A 60 13.40 6.55 -4.64
CA PRO A 60 13.74 6.77 -6.05
C PRO A 60 12.53 6.68 -6.99
N LEU A 61 11.56 5.84 -6.69
CA LEU A 61 10.33 5.71 -7.47
C LEU A 61 9.49 6.99 -7.42
N PHE A 62 9.32 7.58 -6.23
CA PHE A 62 8.64 8.88 -6.06
C PHE A 62 9.39 10.01 -6.76
N LYS A 63 10.72 10.06 -6.67
CA LYS A 63 11.53 11.03 -7.41
C LYS A 63 11.35 10.89 -8.92
N LYS A 64 11.31 9.67 -9.42
CA LYS A 64 11.04 9.39 -10.84
C LYS A 64 9.64 9.84 -11.27
N ALA A 65 8.68 9.83 -10.36
CA ALA A 65 7.33 10.36 -10.57
C ALA A 65 7.26 11.91 -10.51
N GLY A 66 8.37 12.58 -10.25
CA GLY A 66 8.46 14.03 -10.17
C GLY A 66 8.26 14.63 -8.78
N ALA A 67 8.22 13.81 -7.73
CA ALA A 67 8.11 14.27 -6.35
C ALA A 67 9.49 14.62 -5.76
N ASP A 68 9.60 15.76 -5.08
CA ASP A 68 10.80 16.15 -4.34
C ASP A 68 10.73 15.58 -2.91
N VAL A 69 11.15 14.33 -2.75
CA VAL A 69 11.11 13.60 -1.48
C VAL A 69 12.46 12.96 -1.18
N THR A 70 12.82 12.94 0.10
CA THR A 70 14.05 12.30 0.61
C THR A 70 13.77 11.30 1.73
N SER A 71 12.57 11.36 2.30
CA SER A 71 12.16 10.56 3.45
C SER A 71 10.71 10.12 3.34
N ILE A 72 10.32 9.18 4.20
CA ILE A 72 8.91 8.77 4.33
C ILE A 72 8.05 9.92 4.87
N GLN A 73 8.62 10.82 5.67
CA GLN A 73 7.92 11.99 6.18
C GLN A 73 7.54 12.95 5.08
N ASP A 74 8.39 13.14 4.06
CA ASP A 74 8.06 13.97 2.89
C ASP A 74 6.87 13.38 2.14
N ILE A 75 6.83 12.06 1.98
CA ILE A 75 5.71 11.34 1.34
C ILE A 75 4.41 11.55 2.13
N LEU A 76 4.47 11.41 3.47
CA LEU A 76 3.31 11.66 4.34
C LEU A 76 2.83 13.13 4.24
N GLN A 77 3.74 14.10 4.19
CA GLN A 77 3.41 15.52 4.04
C GLN A 77 2.74 15.82 2.69
N MET A 78 3.02 15.02 1.66
CA MET A 78 2.31 15.09 0.38
C MET A 78 0.91 14.45 0.42
N GLY A 79 0.47 13.96 1.58
CA GLY A 79 -0.84 13.33 1.75
C GLY A 79 -0.90 11.87 1.32
N VAL A 80 0.22 11.17 1.25
CA VAL A 80 0.30 9.76 0.85
C VAL A 80 0.70 8.90 2.04
N TYR A 81 -0.14 7.93 2.39
CA TYR A 81 0.13 6.91 3.39
C TYR A 81 0.46 5.59 2.69
N ILE A 82 1.47 4.87 3.18
CA ILE A 82 1.87 3.57 2.63
C ILE A 82 1.63 2.49 3.68
N THR A 83 1.07 1.36 3.26
CA THR A 83 0.86 0.20 4.13
C THR A 83 1.09 -1.10 3.38
N ASN A 84 1.17 -2.23 4.09
CA ASN A 84 1.27 -3.57 3.52
C ASN A 84 -0.06 -4.30 3.62
N ALA A 85 -0.43 -5.04 2.58
CA ALA A 85 -1.64 -5.85 2.55
C ALA A 85 -1.58 -7.03 3.53
N VAL A 86 -0.43 -7.68 3.59
CA VAL A 86 -0.16 -8.80 4.51
C VAL A 86 0.72 -8.31 5.65
N LYS A 87 0.22 -8.47 6.87
CA LYS A 87 0.81 -7.94 8.11
C LYS A 87 1.74 -8.94 8.81
N THR A 88 1.89 -10.12 8.26
CA THR A 88 2.85 -11.15 8.73
C THR A 88 3.94 -11.36 7.69
N PRO A 89 5.21 -11.47 8.08
CA PRO A 89 6.28 -11.81 7.15
C PRO A 89 6.00 -13.15 6.47
N LYS A 90 6.27 -13.25 5.18
CA LYS A 90 6.17 -14.53 4.49
C LYS A 90 7.34 -15.45 4.89
N THR A 91 7.04 -16.72 5.10
CA THR A 91 8.03 -17.76 5.44
C THR A 91 8.52 -18.51 4.20
N GLU A 92 7.77 -18.41 3.08
CA GLU A 92 8.05 -19.06 1.80
C GLU A 92 8.03 -18.06 0.66
N TYR A 93 8.30 -18.54 -0.55
CA TYR A 93 8.31 -17.69 -1.76
C TYR A 93 6.94 -17.03 -2.03
N ALA A 94 5.87 -17.77 -1.81
CA ALA A 94 4.51 -17.28 -2.00
C ALA A 94 3.83 -16.93 -0.67
N VAL A 95 2.94 -15.93 -0.70
CA VAL A 95 2.08 -15.59 0.43
C VAL A 95 0.98 -16.64 0.53
N ASP A 96 0.87 -17.30 1.68
CA ASP A 96 -0.22 -18.25 1.92
C ASP A 96 -1.55 -17.54 2.17
N LYS A 97 -2.65 -18.27 1.90
CA LYS A 97 -3.99 -17.72 2.00
C LYS A 97 -4.37 -17.37 3.45
N SER A 98 -3.87 -18.09 4.43
CA SER A 98 -4.19 -17.84 5.84
C SER A 98 -3.54 -16.55 6.34
N SER A 99 -2.29 -16.29 6.00
CA SER A 99 -1.59 -15.02 6.30
C SER A 99 -2.30 -13.82 5.70
N MET A 100 -2.78 -13.97 4.47
CA MET A 100 -3.60 -12.92 3.84
C MET A 100 -4.92 -12.71 4.60
N GLN A 101 -5.66 -13.78 4.91
CA GLN A 101 -6.93 -13.70 5.62
C GLN A 101 -6.78 -13.09 7.02
N ASN A 102 -5.75 -13.49 7.77
CA ASN A 102 -5.46 -12.96 9.10
C ASN A 102 -5.12 -11.46 9.08
N SER A 103 -4.56 -10.98 7.99
CA SER A 103 -4.20 -9.57 7.81
C SER A 103 -5.38 -8.69 7.39
N LEU A 104 -6.44 -9.27 6.78
CA LEU A 104 -7.52 -8.48 6.17
C LEU A 104 -8.26 -7.59 7.16
N LEU A 105 -8.53 -8.06 8.37
CA LEU A 105 -9.25 -7.27 9.37
C LEU A 105 -8.44 -6.04 9.79
N TYR A 106 -7.13 -6.21 9.94
CA TYR A 106 -6.23 -5.09 10.24
C TYR A 106 -6.15 -4.09 9.08
N LEU A 107 -6.02 -4.57 7.85
CA LEU A 107 -5.99 -3.72 6.66
C LEU A 107 -7.32 -2.97 6.49
N GLU A 108 -8.46 -3.65 6.60
CA GLU A 108 -9.79 -3.04 6.47
C GLU A 108 -10.01 -1.94 7.52
N THR A 109 -9.66 -2.22 8.78
CA THR A 109 -9.76 -1.25 9.88
C THR A 109 -8.81 -0.07 9.67
N GLU A 110 -7.56 -0.33 9.28
CA GLU A 110 -6.57 0.70 8.98
C GLU A 110 -7.06 1.66 7.88
N LEU A 111 -7.60 1.12 6.78
CA LEU A 111 -8.15 1.93 5.70
C LEU A 111 -9.31 2.82 6.17
N SER A 112 -10.10 2.38 7.15
CA SER A 112 -11.25 3.13 7.66
C SER A 112 -10.88 4.39 8.46
N PHE A 113 -9.62 4.53 8.88
CA PHE A 113 -9.16 5.72 9.60
C PHE A 113 -9.06 6.96 8.71
N PHE A 114 -8.98 6.79 7.40
CA PHE A 114 -8.68 7.84 6.44
C PHE A 114 -9.91 8.30 5.67
N LEU A 115 -10.59 9.32 6.18
CA LEU A 115 -11.87 9.78 5.64
C LEU A 115 -11.76 10.64 4.38
N ASN A 116 -10.57 11.20 4.09
CA ASN A 116 -10.34 12.12 2.97
C ASN A 116 -9.64 11.46 1.77
N VAL A 117 -9.55 10.13 1.75
CA VAL A 117 -8.87 9.40 0.68
C VAL A 117 -9.64 9.51 -0.64
N LYS A 118 -8.93 9.93 -1.68
CA LYS A 118 -9.41 10.01 -3.06
C LYS A 118 -8.88 8.86 -3.93
N VAL A 119 -7.70 8.32 -3.58
CA VAL A 119 -7.01 7.29 -4.36
C VAL A 119 -6.50 6.18 -3.46
N ILE A 120 -6.70 4.93 -3.89
CA ILE A 120 -6.00 3.76 -3.36
C ILE A 120 -5.20 3.13 -4.50
N MET A 121 -3.87 3.09 -4.35
CA MET A 121 -2.98 2.38 -5.26
C MET A 121 -2.69 0.97 -4.75
N LEU A 122 -2.74 -0.01 -5.65
CA LEU A 122 -2.50 -1.42 -5.33
C LEU A 122 -1.18 -1.84 -6.00
N MET A 123 -0.12 -1.93 -5.20
CA MET A 123 1.24 -2.12 -5.66
C MET A 123 1.61 -3.61 -5.69
N GLY A 124 1.14 -4.31 -6.72
CA GLY A 124 1.39 -5.73 -6.93
C GLY A 124 0.16 -6.63 -6.80
N ASP A 125 0.33 -7.91 -7.09
CA ASP A 125 -0.78 -8.87 -7.19
C ASP A 125 -1.39 -9.23 -5.83
N VAL A 126 -0.56 -9.29 -4.79
CA VAL A 126 -1.03 -9.58 -3.42
C VAL A 126 -1.91 -8.45 -2.91
N ALA A 127 -1.52 -7.20 -3.14
CA ALA A 127 -2.32 -6.03 -2.79
C ALA A 127 -3.68 -6.02 -3.52
N LYS A 128 -3.70 -6.36 -4.81
CA LYS A 128 -4.95 -6.49 -5.59
C LYS A 128 -5.87 -7.57 -5.04
N LYS A 129 -5.31 -8.74 -4.70
CA LYS A 129 -6.08 -9.85 -4.12
C LYS A 129 -6.68 -9.47 -2.77
N ALA A 130 -5.87 -8.90 -1.87
CA ALA A 130 -6.31 -8.48 -0.54
C ALA A 130 -7.43 -7.43 -0.63
N PHE A 131 -7.26 -6.42 -1.49
CA PHE A 131 -8.28 -5.39 -1.68
C PHE A 131 -9.58 -5.96 -2.27
N ASN A 132 -9.50 -6.88 -3.24
CA ASN A 132 -10.68 -7.57 -3.77
C ASN A 132 -11.41 -8.39 -2.69
N MET A 133 -10.71 -9.01 -1.75
CA MET A 133 -11.34 -9.73 -0.64
C MET A 133 -12.13 -8.77 0.26
N ILE A 134 -11.58 -7.60 0.59
CA ILE A 134 -12.27 -6.54 1.34
C ILE A 134 -13.49 -6.04 0.56
N ALA A 135 -13.31 -5.68 -0.69
CA ALA A 135 -14.37 -5.14 -1.52
C ALA A 135 -15.50 -6.15 -1.75
N LYS A 136 -15.16 -7.43 -1.98
CA LYS A 136 -16.15 -8.50 -2.15
C LYS A 136 -16.96 -8.75 -0.89
N LYS A 137 -16.36 -8.68 0.29
CA LYS A 137 -17.06 -8.78 1.58
C LYS A 137 -18.11 -7.66 1.72
N ALA A 138 -17.77 -6.44 1.30
CA ALA A 138 -18.65 -5.28 1.42
C ALA A 138 -19.70 -5.16 0.32
N THR A 139 -19.42 -5.59 -0.92
CA THR A 139 -20.25 -5.34 -2.11
C THR A 139 -20.73 -6.61 -2.82
N GLY A 140 -20.26 -7.79 -2.43
CA GLY A 140 -20.53 -9.06 -3.09
C GLY A 140 -19.72 -9.31 -4.37
N LYS A 141 -18.92 -8.34 -4.85
CA LYS A 141 -18.20 -8.40 -6.12
C LYS A 141 -16.73 -7.99 -5.98
N ASN A 142 -15.88 -8.55 -6.83
CA ASN A 142 -14.53 -8.04 -7.02
C ASN A 142 -14.58 -6.67 -7.72
N VAL A 143 -13.75 -5.74 -7.25
CA VAL A 143 -13.60 -4.41 -7.85
C VAL A 143 -12.53 -4.45 -8.94
N ILE A 144 -11.45 -5.21 -8.72
CA ILE A 144 -10.36 -5.34 -9.68
C ILE A 144 -10.63 -6.55 -10.57
N PRO A 145 -10.79 -6.36 -11.90
CA PRO A 145 -10.93 -7.46 -12.84
C PRO A 145 -9.71 -8.38 -12.90
N ALA A 146 -9.92 -9.66 -13.25
CA ALA A 146 -8.86 -10.66 -13.39
C ALA A 146 -8.14 -10.54 -14.75
N VAL A 147 -7.52 -9.38 -15.00
CA VAL A 147 -6.69 -9.11 -16.18
C VAL A 147 -5.32 -8.60 -15.76
N SER A 148 -4.38 -8.53 -16.71
CA SER A 148 -3.01 -8.09 -16.40
C SER A 148 -2.95 -6.66 -15.86
N THR A 149 -1.98 -6.38 -15.00
CA THR A 149 -1.73 -5.02 -14.48
C THR A 149 -1.56 -4.00 -15.60
N TYR A 150 -0.88 -4.38 -16.69
CA TYR A 150 -0.70 -3.52 -17.86
C TYR A 150 -2.04 -3.00 -18.42
N LYS A 151 -3.04 -3.88 -18.53
CA LYS A 151 -4.39 -3.49 -19.00
C LYS A 151 -5.15 -2.68 -17.95
N LEU A 152 -5.00 -3.04 -16.67
CA LEU A 152 -5.69 -2.35 -15.57
C LEU A 152 -5.24 -0.90 -15.40
N ARG A 153 -3.98 -0.58 -15.68
CA ARG A 153 -3.43 0.77 -15.53
C ARG A 153 -4.18 1.82 -16.36
N SER A 154 -4.70 1.46 -17.52
CA SER A 154 -5.49 2.35 -18.39
C SER A 154 -6.99 2.40 -18.05
N SER A 155 -7.43 1.60 -17.08
CA SER A 155 -8.85 1.50 -16.69
C SER A 155 -9.19 2.45 -15.57
N GLU A 156 -10.38 3.04 -15.62
CA GLU A 156 -10.94 3.82 -14.52
C GLU A 156 -11.73 2.91 -13.59
N ILE A 157 -11.13 2.54 -12.46
CA ILE A 157 -11.74 1.65 -11.46
C ILE A 157 -12.07 2.48 -10.22
N TYR A 158 -13.28 2.30 -9.71
CA TYR A 158 -13.72 2.94 -8.48
C TYR A 158 -14.26 1.92 -7.48
N TYR A 159 -13.98 2.17 -6.22
CA TYR A 159 -14.60 1.50 -5.07
C TYR A 159 -15.27 2.57 -4.22
N LYS A 160 -16.60 2.57 -4.20
CA LYS A 160 -17.38 3.74 -3.75
C LYS A 160 -16.90 4.96 -4.57
N ASP A 161 -16.60 6.09 -3.94
CA ASP A 161 -16.12 7.30 -4.63
C ASP A 161 -14.59 7.39 -4.69
N ILE A 162 -13.87 6.33 -4.32
CA ILE A 162 -12.41 6.29 -4.28
C ILE A 162 -11.90 5.69 -5.58
N ARG A 163 -10.98 6.38 -6.27
CA ARG A 163 -10.25 5.85 -7.42
C ARG A 163 -9.33 4.72 -6.97
N VAL A 164 -9.44 3.55 -7.59
CA VAL A 164 -8.55 2.41 -7.34
C VAL A 164 -7.60 2.24 -8.51
N MET A 165 -6.30 2.28 -8.23
CA MET A 165 -5.24 2.24 -9.24
C MET A 165 -4.34 1.03 -9.04
N PRO A 166 -4.57 -0.09 -9.77
CA PRO A 166 -3.64 -1.20 -9.79
C PRO A 166 -2.33 -0.81 -10.48
N SER A 167 -1.20 -1.14 -9.86
CA SER A 167 0.13 -0.90 -10.40
C SER A 167 1.07 -2.07 -10.09
N TYR A 168 2.36 -1.88 -10.35
CA TYR A 168 3.38 -2.89 -10.14
C TYR A 168 3.96 -2.83 -8.72
N ILE A 169 4.62 -3.91 -8.30
CA ILE A 169 5.31 -3.98 -7.02
C ILE A 169 6.37 -2.87 -6.93
N MET A 170 6.49 -2.26 -5.75
CA MET A 170 7.42 -1.15 -5.51
C MET A 170 8.57 -1.50 -4.56
N THR A 171 8.61 -2.72 -4.05
CA THR A 171 9.64 -3.20 -3.13
C THR A 171 10.20 -4.55 -3.58
N GLY A 172 11.37 -4.91 -3.04
CA GLY A 172 12.03 -6.17 -3.36
C GLY A 172 12.99 -6.10 -4.55
N GLY A 173 13.78 -7.15 -4.75
CA GLY A 173 14.86 -7.17 -5.75
C GLY A 173 14.41 -7.06 -7.20
N ASN A 174 13.22 -7.53 -7.52
CA ASN A 174 12.70 -7.53 -8.90
C ASN A 174 12.46 -6.12 -9.46
N ILE A 175 12.12 -5.16 -8.63
CA ILE A 175 11.93 -3.77 -9.07
C ILE A 175 13.22 -3.16 -9.63
N LEU A 176 14.38 -3.58 -9.14
CA LEU A 176 15.67 -3.08 -9.59
C LEU A 176 16.05 -3.58 -10.98
N ILE A 177 15.46 -4.70 -11.43
CA ILE A 177 15.75 -5.38 -12.69
C ILE A 177 14.75 -4.97 -13.78
N GLU A 178 13.49 -4.83 -13.44
CA GLU A 178 12.39 -4.59 -14.38
C GLU A 178 12.15 -3.09 -14.64
N LYS A 179 13.08 -2.46 -15.34
CA LYS A 179 13.08 -0.99 -15.61
C LYS A 179 11.78 -0.46 -16.23
N SER A 180 11.13 -1.24 -17.10
CA SER A 180 9.86 -0.84 -17.71
C SER A 180 8.72 -0.76 -16.70
N LYS A 181 8.66 -1.69 -15.75
CA LYS A 181 7.67 -1.67 -14.67
C LYS A 181 7.91 -0.52 -13.70
N VAL A 182 9.17 -0.20 -13.40
CA VAL A 182 9.54 0.98 -12.62
C VAL A 182 9.04 2.26 -13.27
N THR A 183 9.24 2.39 -14.57
CA THR A 183 8.76 3.57 -15.32
C THR A 183 7.23 3.67 -15.26
N MET A 184 6.53 2.57 -15.52
CA MET A 184 5.08 2.54 -15.48
C MET A 184 4.52 2.82 -14.07
N ALA A 185 5.14 2.28 -13.02
CA ALA A 185 4.75 2.58 -11.64
C ALA A 185 4.98 4.05 -11.27
N ALA A 186 6.07 4.67 -11.74
CA ALA A 186 6.31 6.10 -11.56
C ALA A 186 5.26 6.97 -12.29
N GLU A 187 4.84 6.58 -13.49
CA GLU A 187 3.76 7.24 -14.22
C GLU A 187 2.43 7.15 -13.46
N ASP A 188 2.14 5.99 -12.87
CA ASP A 188 0.94 5.78 -12.06
C ASP A 188 0.95 6.64 -10.80
N ILE A 189 2.10 6.77 -10.12
CA ILE A 189 2.27 7.67 -8.98
C ILE A 189 2.10 9.14 -9.40
N ALA A 190 2.65 9.54 -10.54
CA ALA A 190 2.45 10.89 -11.06
C ALA A 190 0.96 11.17 -11.34
N THR A 191 0.23 10.20 -11.87
CA THR A 191 -1.23 10.29 -12.08
C THR A 191 -1.97 10.40 -10.75
N MET A 192 -1.60 9.61 -9.74
CA MET A 192 -2.16 9.71 -8.39
C MET A 192 -2.01 11.14 -7.84
N PHE A 193 -0.82 11.75 -7.98
CA PHE A 193 -0.60 13.12 -7.53
C PHE A 193 -1.47 14.15 -8.25
N GLN A 194 -1.81 13.95 -9.51
CA GLN A 194 -2.75 14.81 -10.22
C GLN A 194 -4.18 14.73 -9.65
N ILE A 195 -4.59 13.55 -9.18
CA ILE A 195 -5.94 13.34 -8.63
C ILE A 195 -6.08 13.92 -7.22
N ILE A 196 -5.03 13.85 -6.39
CA ILE A 196 -5.10 14.25 -4.98
C ILE A 196 -4.79 15.73 -4.72
N LYS A 197 -4.38 16.47 -5.73
CA LYS A 197 -4.16 17.93 -5.68
C LYS A 197 -5.46 18.75 -5.42
#